data_a97fdac0803e79a3467a7f9cefc47f38
#
_entry.id   a97fdac0803e79a3467a7f9cefc47f38
#
_cell.length_a   1.000
_cell.length_b   1.000
_cell.length_c   1.000
_cell.angle_alpha   90.00
_cell.angle_beta   90.00
_cell.angle_gamma   90.00
#
_symmetry.space_group_name_H-M   'P 1'
#
loop_
_entity.id
_entity.type
_entity.pdbx_description
1 polymer ?
#
loop_
_entity_poly.entity_id
_entity_poly.type
_entity_poly.pdbx_seq_one_letter_code
_entity_poly.pdbx_strand_id
1 'polypeptide(L)'
;MWRRFLEILLARMPTGRWLGRLPFFQAFYTHWVLARRDHTGLHSGIYSSYAEALAHIPPSRLSGWDHEESSTLWVDQIDPVRPSTYPIFFWIKQICTEGAALVDLGGSIGLTYYGYRRFAKLPDRATWTVVEVSKIALQGAKIAAREHAANLSFVERIAQVNRCDILLAAGALQYMETTVPGLIESLPNKPRHVLLNKLPVTPLADCWTLHNYGPAITPQRLFNEKVLLGYFEDRGYRLRDRWDVQDLDCLIPFYPQRFIRNFSGFYFELGE
;
A
#
# COMPACT_ATOMS: atom_id res chain seq x y z
N MET A 1 -7.96 9.73 21.91
CA MET A 1 -7.96 8.57 22.83
C MET A 1 -9.30 7.83 22.84
N TRP A 2 -10.42 8.45 23.11
CA TRP A 2 -11.77 7.83 23.15
C TRP A 2 -12.22 7.15 21.84
N ARG A 3 -11.80 7.61 20.69
CA ARG A 3 -12.19 7.12 19.36
C ARG A 3 -11.58 5.77 19.03
N ARG A 4 -10.27 5.63 19.22
CA ARG A 4 -9.59 4.34 19.05
C ARG A 4 -10.10 3.30 20.06
N PHE A 5 -10.53 3.77 21.22
CA PHE A 5 -11.21 2.94 22.21
C PHE A 5 -12.59 2.45 21.71
N LEU A 6 -13.39 3.34 21.09
CA LEU A 6 -14.70 2.97 20.52
C LEU A 6 -14.55 1.97 19.34
N GLU A 7 -13.58 2.18 18.48
CA GLU A 7 -13.25 1.27 17.37
C GLU A 7 -12.80 -0.10 17.88
N ILE A 8 -11.91 -0.13 18.87
CA ILE A 8 -11.47 -1.36 19.54
C ILE A 8 -12.66 -2.05 20.20
N LEU A 9 -13.53 -1.30 20.83
CA LEU A 9 -14.74 -1.81 21.51
C LEU A 9 -15.72 -2.43 20.50
N LEU A 10 -15.95 -1.76 19.36
CA LEU A 10 -16.84 -2.25 18.31
C LEU A 10 -16.25 -3.43 17.51
N ALA A 11 -14.93 -3.53 17.41
CA ALA A 11 -14.29 -4.58 16.64
C ALA A 11 -13.84 -5.79 17.48
N ARG A 12 -13.51 -5.61 18.75
CA ARG A 12 -12.94 -6.67 19.60
C ARG A 12 -13.89 -7.26 20.63
N MET A 13 -14.93 -6.53 21.03
CA MET A 13 -15.83 -7.03 22.07
C MET A 13 -17.01 -7.84 21.51
N PRO A 14 -17.50 -8.85 22.26
CA PRO A 14 -18.74 -9.57 21.94
C PRO A 14 -19.94 -8.64 21.72
N THR A 15 -19.96 -7.50 22.43
CA THR A 15 -20.93 -6.41 22.27
C THR A 15 -20.90 -5.79 20.87
N GLY A 16 -19.73 -5.65 20.25
CA GLY A 16 -19.60 -5.16 18.87
C GLY A 16 -20.20 -6.13 17.85
N ARG A 17 -20.07 -7.44 18.08
CA ARG A 17 -20.74 -8.47 17.26
C ARG A 17 -22.26 -8.39 17.36
N TRP A 18 -22.77 -8.10 18.54
CA TRP A 18 -24.23 -7.99 18.78
C TRP A 18 -24.77 -6.70 18.16
N LEU A 19 -24.11 -5.56 18.37
CA LEU A 19 -24.46 -4.28 17.74
C LEU A 19 -24.36 -4.34 16.21
N GLY A 20 -23.39 -5.09 15.68
CA GLY A 20 -23.22 -5.32 14.25
C GLY A 20 -24.33 -6.17 13.60
N ARG A 21 -25.16 -6.85 14.39
CA ARG A 21 -26.39 -7.53 13.89
C ARG A 21 -27.56 -6.57 13.71
N LEU A 22 -27.43 -5.34 14.19
CA LEU A 22 -28.42 -4.29 14.01
C LEU A 22 -28.07 -3.47 12.77
N PRO A 23 -28.76 -3.63 11.64
CA PRO A 23 -28.40 -2.97 10.37
C PRO A 23 -28.38 -1.45 10.49
N PHE A 24 -29.23 -0.90 11.34
CA PHE A 24 -29.26 0.53 11.64
C PHE A 24 -27.95 1.02 12.24
N PHE A 25 -27.31 0.27 13.13
CA PHE A 25 -26.07 0.68 13.79
C PHE A 25 -24.87 0.60 12.85
N GLN A 26 -24.82 -0.39 11.96
CA GLN A 26 -23.81 -0.46 10.90
C GLN A 26 -23.95 0.72 9.93
N ALA A 27 -25.17 1.00 9.48
CA ALA A 27 -25.44 2.12 8.57
C ALA A 27 -25.05 3.46 9.19
N PHE A 28 -25.38 3.69 10.45
CA PHE A 28 -24.99 4.89 11.19
C PHE A 28 -23.47 5.02 11.30
N TYR A 29 -22.77 3.95 11.70
CA TYR A 29 -21.32 3.96 11.81
C TYR A 29 -20.66 4.20 10.46
N THR A 30 -21.10 3.52 9.41
CA THR A 30 -20.60 3.71 8.04
C THR A 30 -20.79 5.16 7.60
N HIS A 31 -21.98 5.70 7.77
CA HIS A 31 -22.22 7.11 7.44
C HIS A 31 -21.30 8.06 8.24
N TRP A 32 -21.13 7.81 9.53
CA TRP A 32 -20.23 8.60 10.38
C TRP A 32 -18.78 8.53 9.92
N VAL A 33 -18.26 7.33 9.61
CA VAL A 33 -16.89 7.15 9.08
C VAL A 33 -16.71 7.88 7.75
N LEU A 34 -17.66 7.72 6.83
CA LEU A 34 -17.56 8.29 5.50
C LEU A 34 -17.72 9.82 5.49
N ALA A 35 -18.42 10.39 6.46
CA ALA A 35 -18.58 11.84 6.58
C ALA A 35 -17.32 12.56 7.10
N ARG A 36 -16.40 11.85 7.76
CA ARG A 36 -15.24 12.48 8.40
C ARG A 36 -14.13 12.82 7.42
N ARG A 37 -13.52 14.01 7.63
CA ARG A 37 -12.39 14.52 6.84
C ARG A 37 -11.11 14.70 7.66
N ASP A 38 -11.19 14.57 8.98
CA ASP A 38 -10.13 14.86 9.94
C ASP A 38 -9.40 13.61 10.48
N HIS A 39 -9.74 12.42 9.97
CA HIS A 39 -9.19 11.16 10.45
C HIS A 39 -8.64 10.30 9.33
N THR A 40 -7.43 9.78 9.60
CA THR A 40 -6.76 8.77 8.81
C THR A 40 -6.90 7.40 9.49
N GLY A 41 -6.96 6.34 8.70
CA GLY A 41 -6.92 4.97 9.18
C GLY A 41 -8.27 4.39 9.65
N LEU A 42 -9.39 5.01 9.31
CA LEU A 42 -10.72 4.48 9.58
C LEU A 42 -11.17 3.52 8.47
N HIS A 43 -11.67 2.35 8.86
CA HIS A 43 -12.20 1.36 7.92
C HIS A 43 -13.70 1.14 8.11
N SER A 44 -14.40 0.81 7.03
CA SER A 44 -15.82 0.51 7.09
C SER A 44 -16.28 -0.45 6.00
N GLY A 45 -17.11 -1.40 6.41
CA GLY A 45 -17.73 -2.37 5.50
C GLY A 45 -16.81 -3.47 5.00
N ILE A 46 -17.42 -4.55 4.50
CA ILE A 46 -16.74 -5.62 3.77
C ILE A 46 -17.46 -5.80 2.45
N TYR A 47 -16.69 -5.81 1.37
CA TYR A 47 -17.16 -5.86 -0.01
C TYR A 47 -16.47 -6.98 -0.77
N SER A 48 -17.16 -7.54 -1.77
CA SER A 48 -16.64 -8.65 -2.59
C SER A 48 -15.72 -8.18 -3.71
N SER A 49 -15.83 -6.91 -4.12
CA SER A 49 -15.05 -6.35 -5.24
C SER A 49 -14.67 -4.89 -5.00
N TYR A 50 -13.68 -4.43 -5.77
CA TYR A 50 -13.28 -3.02 -5.83
C TYR A 50 -14.47 -2.13 -6.25
N ALA A 51 -15.17 -2.52 -7.31
CA ALA A 51 -16.28 -1.76 -7.85
C ALA A 51 -17.44 -1.65 -6.84
N GLU A 52 -17.75 -2.72 -6.12
CA GLU A 52 -18.76 -2.70 -5.06
C GLU A 52 -18.36 -1.73 -3.94
N ALA A 53 -17.11 -1.80 -3.46
CA ALA A 53 -16.62 -0.87 -2.45
C ALA A 53 -16.68 0.58 -2.94
N LEU A 54 -16.21 0.84 -4.15
CA LEU A 54 -16.21 2.17 -4.77
C LEU A 54 -17.62 2.77 -4.84
N ALA A 55 -18.63 1.96 -5.20
CA ALA A 55 -20.04 2.39 -5.28
C ALA A 55 -20.63 2.86 -3.94
N HIS A 56 -20.01 2.47 -2.82
CA HIS A 56 -20.45 2.90 -1.48
C HIS A 56 -19.78 4.19 -0.99
N ILE A 57 -18.87 4.77 -1.77
CA ILE A 57 -18.28 6.08 -1.45
C ILE A 57 -19.32 7.18 -1.78
N PRO A 58 -19.65 8.05 -0.83
CA PRO A 58 -20.60 9.14 -1.09
C PRO A 58 -20.10 10.07 -2.19
N PRO A 59 -20.98 10.54 -3.11
CA PRO A 59 -20.58 11.47 -4.19
C PRO A 59 -19.98 12.78 -3.68
N SER A 60 -20.26 13.16 -2.43
CA SER A 60 -19.69 14.35 -1.77
C SER A 60 -18.25 14.18 -1.26
N ARG A 61 -17.67 12.97 -1.40
CA ARG A 61 -16.31 12.65 -0.97
C ARG A 61 -15.42 12.38 -2.18
N LEU A 62 -14.18 12.82 -2.08
CA LEU A 62 -13.13 12.42 -3.03
C LEU A 62 -12.86 10.92 -2.90
N SER A 63 -12.58 10.28 -4.02
CA SER A 63 -12.22 8.86 -4.08
C SER A 63 -10.85 8.66 -4.70
N GLY A 64 -10.13 7.62 -4.23
CA GLY A 64 -8.80 7.28 -4.74
C GLY A 64 -7.71 8.25 -4.28
N TRP A 65 -6.61 8.32 -5.02
CA TRP A 65 -5.39 9.04 -4.64
C TRP A 65 -5.04 10.20 -5.57
N ASP A 66 -5.65 10.30 -6.77
CA ASP A 66 -5.29 11.30 -7.79
C ASP A 66 -6.00 12.64 -7.59
N HIS A 67 -5.67 13.33 -6.51
CA HIS A 67 -6.16 14.67 -6.20
C HIS A 67 -5.11 15.51 -5.44
N GLU A 68 -5.32 16.81 -5.41
CA GLU A 68 -4.33 17.80 -4.93
C GLU A 68 -3.94 17.57 -3.46
N GLU A 69 -4.92 17.25 -2.62
CA GLU A 69 -4.71 17.00 -1.20
C GLU A 69 -3.81 15.79 -0.95
N SER A 70 -3.86 14.77 -1.82
CA SER A 70 -2.98 13.61 -1.73
C SER A 70 -1.54 13.92 -2.14
N SER A 71 -1.34 14.83 -3.08
CA SER A 71 0.00 15.18 -3.57
C SER A 71 0.85 15.88 -2.53
N THR A 72 0.22 16.56 -1.58
CA THR A 72 0.89 17.30 -0.50
C THR A 72 0.97 16.54 0.82
N LEU A 73 0.15 15.50 0.97
CA LEU A 73 0.00 14.75 2.22
C LEU A 73 1.32 14.19 2.79
N TRP A 74 2.27 13.87 1.92
CA TRP A 74 3.50 13.18 2.28
C TRP A 74 4.76 14.07 2.26
N VAL A 75 4.64 15.35 1.90
CA VAL A 75 5.80 16.25 1.77
C VAL A 75 6.58 16.36 3.09
N ASP A 76 5.86 16.47 4.20
CA ASP A 76 6.46 16.57 5.55
C ASP A 76 6.93 15.20 6.09
N GLN A 77 6.71 14.12 5.35
CA GLN A 77 7.08 12.76 5.77
C GLN A 77 8.31 12.21 5.05
N ILE A 78 9.01 13.04 4.29
CA ILE A 78 10.28 12.67 3.66
C ILE A 78 11.35 12.35 4.73
N ASP A 79 11.32 13.04 5.87
CA ASP A 79 12.33 12.93 6.91
C ASP A 79 12.14 11.77 7.91
N PRO A 80 10.98 11.48 8.48
CA PRO A 80 10.86 10.38 9.43
C PRO A 80 10.79 9.03 8.70
N VAL A 81 11.88 8.26 8.74
CA VAL A 81 11.85 6.87 8.27
C VAL A 81 11.10 6.00 9.29
N ARG A 82 10.04 5.34 8.85
CA ARG A 82 9.28 4.42 9.70
C ARG A 82 10.04 3.10 9.92
N PRO A 83 9.97 2.49 11.10
CA PRO A 83 10.60 1.20 11.39
C PRO A 83 10.31 0.12 10.35
N SER A 84 9.07 0.06 9.86
CA SER A 84 8.63 -0.88 8.82
C SER A 84 9.34 -0.74 7.46
N THR A 85 10.09 0.34 7.24
CA THR A 85 10.83 0.57 5.98
C THR A 85 12.24 0.00 6.01
N TYR A 86 12.83 -0.25 7.20
CA TYR A 86 14.21 -0.75 7.31
C TYR A 86 14.44 -2.11 6.63
N PRO A 87 13.53 -3.10 6.69
CA PRO A 87 13.71 -4.35 5.93
C PRO A 87 13.83 -4.11 4.42
N ILE A 88 13.10 -3.13 3.86
CA ILE A 88 13.21 -2.74 2.46
C ILE A 88 14.61 -2.17 2.17
N PHE A 89 15.15 -1.31 3.03
CA PHE A 89 16.49 -0.76 2.86
C PHE A 89 17.57 -1.84 2.93
N PHE A 90 17.42 -2.77 3.88
CA PHE A 90 18.32 -3.92 3.99
C PHE A 90 18.34 -4.72 2.68
N TRP A 91 17.18 -5.11 2.16
CA TRP A 91 17.11 -5.91 0.95
C TRP A 91 17.56 -5.15 -0.29
N ILE A 92 17.17 -3.89 -0.47
CA ILE A 92 17.67 -3.07 -1.59
C ILE A 92 19.20 -3.01 -1.56
N LYS A 93 19.80 -2.84 -0.39
CA LYS A 93 21.27 -2.82 -0.24
C LYS A 93 21.92 -4.13 -0.67
N GLN A 94 21.27 -5.27 -0.47
CA GLN A 94 21.79 -6.61 -0.81
C GLN A 94 21.62 -6.95 -2.29
N ILE A 95 20.51 -6.52 -2.91
CA ILE A 95 20.12 -6.99 -4.25
C ILE A 95 20.28 -5.96 -5.36
N CYS A 96 20.36 -4.67 -5.05
CA CYS A 96 20.53 -3.63 -6.05
C CYS A 96 22.00 -3.57 -6.49
N THR A 97 22.25 -3.99 -7.72
CA THR A 97 23.57 -4.01 -8.33
C THR A 97 23.78 -2.83 -9.27
N GLU A 98 25.00 -2.68 -9.81
CA GLU A 98 25.32 -1.67 -10.82
C GLU A 98 24.38 -1.78 -12.03
N GLY A 99 23.82 -0.65 -12.45
CA GLY A 99 22.89 -0.57 -13.58
C GLY A 99 21.51 -1.23 -13.36
N ALA A 100 21.19 -1.66 -12.13
CA ALA A 100 19.87 -2.23 -11.84
C ALA A 100 18.74 -1.21 -12.02
N ALA A 101 17.61 -1.66 -12.55
CA ALA A 101 16.37 -0.88 -12.67
C ALA A 101 15.40 -1.26 -11.56
N LEU A 102 15.20 -0.35 -10.60
CA LEU A 102 14.20 -0.49 -9.53
C LEU A 102 12.94 0.27 -9.91
N VAL A 103 11.81 -0.40 -9.85
CA VAL A 103 10.47 0.17 -10.06
C VAL A 103 9.74 0.19 -8.72
N ASP A 104 9.35 1.38 -8.27
CA ASP A 104 8.64 1.63 -7.01
C ASP A 104 7.18 1.97 -7.31
N LEU A 105 6.32 0.97 -7.18
CA LEU A 105 4.90 1.09 -7.47
C LEU A 105 4.16 1.78 -6.33
N GLY A 106 3.54 2.91 -6.63
CA GLY A 106 2.88 3.74 -5.62
C GLY A 106 3.89 4.31 -4.60
N GLY A 107 5.11 4.62 -5.07
CA GLY A 107 6.19 5.13 -4.22
C GLY A 107 5.98 6.56 -3.73
N SER A 108 4.78 7.12 -3.95
CA SER A 108 4.43 8.49 -3.59
C SER A 108 5.41 9.50 -4.23
N ILE A 109 5.78 10.54 -3.54
CA ILE A 109 6.78 11.54 -3.98
C ILE A 109 8.24 11.05 -3.92
N GLY A 110 8.45 9.71 -3.84
CA GLY A 110 9.77 9.09 -3.71
C GLY A 110 10.20 8.85 -2.26
N LEU A 111 9.26 8.64 -1.33
CA LEU A 111 9.55 8.51 0.10
C LEU A 111 10.59 7.44 0.42
N THR A 112 10.46 6.26 -0.19
CA THR A 112 11.39 5.14 0.04
C THR A 112 12.78 5.46 -0.50
N TYR A 113 12.86 6.12 -1.66
CA TYR A 113 14.12 6.56 -2.25
C TYR A 113 14.85 7.57 -1.36
N TYR A 114 14.16 8.62 -0.89
CA TYR A 114 14.78 9.63 -0.03
C TYR A 114 15.20 9.05 1.32
N GLY A 115 14.38 8.19 1.90
CA GLY A 115 14.74 7.46 3.10
C GLY A 115 15.99 6.60 2.89
N TYR A 116 16.07 5.85 1.80
CA TYR A 116 17.23 5.01 1.47
C TYR A 116 18.52 5.82 1.31
N ARG A 117 18.46 6.95 0.59
CA ARG A 117 19.63 7.84 0.38
C ARG A 117 20.30 8.31 1.67
N ARG A 118 19.60 8.34 2.78
CA ARG A 118 20.17 8.73 4.10
C ARG A 118 21.13 7.69 4.66
N PHE A 119 20.96 6.43 4.29
CA PHE A 119 21.72 5.30 4.82
C PHE A 119 22.68 4.68 3.81
N ALA A 120 22.39 4.79 2.52
CA ALA A 120 23.20 4.20 1.48
C ALA A 120 23.10 4.99 0.17
N LYS A 121 24.13 4.86 -0.66
CA LYS A 121 24.07 5.27 -2.07
C LYS A 121 23.54 4.13 -2.91
N LEU A 122 22.77 4.46 -3.96
CA LEU A 122 22.51 3.51 -5.02
C LEU A 122 23.82 3.20 -5.76
N PRO A 123 23.98 1.94 -6.22
CA PRO A 123 25.09 1.60 -7.10
C PRO A 123 25.12 2.46 -8.36
N ASP A 124 26.31 2.58 -8.98
CA ASP A 124 26.46 3.38 -10.18
C ASP A 124 25.52 2.91 -11.30
N ARG A 125 24.98 3.86 -12.05
CA ARG A 125 24.00 3.64 -13.13
C ARG A 125 22.71 2.93 -12.71
N ALA A 126 22.51 2.59 -11.43
CA ALA A 126 21.22 2.10 -10.97
C ALA A 126 20.17 3.22 -11.03
N THR A 127 18.94 2.86 -11.45
CA THR A 127 17.82 3.79 -11.60
C THR A 127 16.69 3.43 -10.65
N TRP A 128 15.95 4.43 -10.21
CA TRP A 128 14.75 4.29 -9.40
C TRP A 128 13.60 5.01 -10.09
N THR A 129 12.63 4.25 -10.58
CA THR A 129 11.45 4.79 -11.26
C THR A 129 10.23 4.60 -10.39
N VAL A 130 9.61 5.68 -9.97
CA VAL A 130 8.32 5.66 -9.25
C VAL A 130 7.19 5.65 -10.27
N VAL A 131 6.29 4.68 -10.14
CA VAL A 131 5.03 4.63 -10.90
C VAL A 131 3.92 5.12 -9.99
N GLU A 132 3.31 6.27 -10.30
CA GLU A 132 2.35 6.91 -9.40
C GLU A 132 1.28 7.68 -10.19
N VAL A 133 0.14 7.98 -9.55
CA VAL A 133 -0.92 8.78 -10.17
C VAL A 133 -0.45 10.18 -10.52
N SER A 134 -1.05 10.78 -11.56
CA SER A 134 -0.53 11.99 -12.24
C SER A 134 -0.13 13.12 -11.30
N LYS A 135 -0.98 13.50 -10.36
CA LYS A 135 -0.69 14.64 -9.46
C LYS A 135 0.45 14.38 -8.50
N ILE A 136 0.54 13.17 -7.97
CA ILE A 136 1.62 12.76 -7.07
C ILE A 136 2.92 12.62 -7.85
N ALA A 137 2.89 11.99 -9.05
CA ALA A 137 4.06 11.86 -9.91
C ALA A 137 4.64 13.24 -10.30
N LEU A 138 3.78 14.19 -10.68
CA LEU A 138 4.19 15.56 -10.99
C LEU A 138 4.87 16.25 -9.79
N GLN A 139 4.30 16.11 -8.60
CA GLN A 139 4.86 16.68 -7.38
C GLN A 139 6.21 16.03 -7.04
N GLY A 140 6.31 14.71 -7.15
CA GLY A 140 7.55 13.97 -6.95
C GLY A 140 8.65 14.39 -7.91
N ALA A 141 8.32 14.57 -9.19
CA ALA A 141 9.28 15.05 -10.20
C ALA A 141 9.82 16.47 -9.90
N LYS A 142 8.95 17.38 -9.42
CA LYS A 142 9.37 18.72 -8.97
C LYS A 142 10.35 18.65 -7.79
N ILE A 143 10.05 17.77 -6.82
CA ILE A 143 10.94 17.56 -5.66
C ILE A 143 12.26 16.95 -6.12
N ALA A 144 12.25 15.94 -7.00
CA ALA A 144 13.45 15.29 -7.52
C ALA A 144 14.38 16.29 -8.25
N ALA A 145 13.81 17.19 -9.03
CA ALA A 145 14.57 18.25 -9.71
C ALA A 145 15.22 19.20 -8.70
N ARG A 146 14.47 19.65 -7.68
CA ARG A 146 14.97 20.52 -6.61
C ARG A 146 16.10 19.87 -5.80
N GLU A 147 15.96 18.58 -5.49
CA GLU A 147 16.91 17.79 -4.69
C GLU A 147 18.07 17.21 -5.53
N HIS A 148 18.15 17.54 -6.83
CA HIS A 148 19.15 17.01 -7.77
C HIS A 148 19.26 15.49 -7.73
N ALA A 149 18.11 14.79 -7.66
CA ALA A 149 18.02 13.34 -7.55
C ALA A 149 18.11 12.67 -8.94
N ALA A 150 19.30 12.66 -9.55
CA ALA A 150 19.51 12.23 -10.94
C ALA A 150 19.08 10.78 -11.23
N ASN A 151 19.09 9.90 -10.23
CA ASN A 151 18.69 8.48 -10.39
C ASN A 151 17.18 8.26 -10.17
N LEU A 152 16.43 9.29 -9.78
CA LEU A 152 15.00 9.19 -9.49
C LEU A 152 14.17 9.76 -10.63
N SER A 153 13.24 8.99 -11.13
CA SER A 153 12.28 9.41 -12.14
C SER A 153 10.87 9.04 -11.75
N PHE A 154 9.88 9.68 -12.38
CA PHE A 154 8.46 9.45 -12.14
C PHE A 154 7.75 9.20 -13.46
N VAL A 155 6.87 8.21 -13.46
CA VAL A 155 5.97 7.89 -14.58
C VAL A 155 4.57 7.64 -14.05
N GLU A 156 3.55 7.85 -14.88
CA GLU A 156 2.15 7.71 -14.49
C GLU A 156 1.59 6.30 -14.70
N ARG A 157 2.23 5.53 -15.55
CA ARG A 157 1.75 4.19 -15.94
C ARG A 157 2.90 3.21 -16.05
N ILE A 158 2.64 1.98 -15.62
CA ILE A 158 3.63 0.90 -15.68
C ILE A 158 4.13 0.61 -17.11
N ALA A 159 3.29 0.85 -18.13
CA ALA A 159 3.65 0.70 -19.52
C ALA A 159 4.76 1.68 -20.01
N GLN A 160 5.07 2.70 -19.21
CA GLN A 160 6.18 3.64 -19.47
C GLN A 160 7.52 3.16 -18.91
N VAL A 161 7.50 2.06 -18.16
CA VAL A 161 8.71 1.43 -17.60
C VAL A 161 9.35 0.56 -18.68
N ASN A 162 10.65 0.74 -18.91
CA ASN A 162 11.38 -0.01 -19.94
C ASN A 162 12.03 -1.30 -19.42
N ARG A 163 12.37 -1.34 -18.13
CA ARG A 163 13.04 -2.47 -17.46
C ARG A 163 12.69 -2.48 -15.97
N CYS A 164 12.53 -3.67 -15.40
CA CYS A 164 12.28 -3.88 -13.98
C CYS A 164 13.07 -5.08 -13.47
N ASP A 165 14.21 -4.85 -12.81
CA ASP A 165 14.99 -5.90 -12.15
C ASP A 165 14.48 -6.14 -10.72
N ILE A 166 14.10 -5.04 -10.05
CA ILE A 166 13.57 -5.03 -8.70
C ILE A 166 12.21 -4.32 -8.72
N LEU A 167 11.15 -5.04 -8.38
CA LEU A 167 9.84 -4.45 -8.13
C LEU A 167 9.69 -4.19 -6.64
N LEU A 168 9.42 -2.95 -6.27
CA LEU A 168 9.04 -2.54 -4.93
C LEU A 168 7.57 -2.08 -4.95
N ALA A 169 6.79 -2.53 -3.96
CA ALA A 169 5.46 -1.99 -3.69
C ALA A 169 5.26 -1.88 -2.17
N ALA A 170 5.37 -0.66 -1.65
CA ALA A 170 5.37 -0.39 -0.21
C ALA A 170 4.11 0.36 0.25
N GLY A 171 2.98 -0.34 0.29
CA GLY A 171 1.70 0.22 0.76
C GLY A 171 0.79 0.72 -0.36
N ALA A 172 0.96 0.24 -1.59
CA ALA A 172 0.16 0.64 -2.74
C ALA A 172 -0.78 -0.46 -3.25
N LEU A 173 -0.31 -1.73 -3.27
CA LEU A 173 -1.05 -2.83 -3.89
C LEU A 173 -2.47 -3.00 -3.35
N GLN A 174 -2.68 -2.75 -2.08
CA GLN A 174 -4.00 -2.89 -1.46
C GLN A 174 -5.04 -1.88 -1.97
N TYR A 175 -4.61 -0.82 -2.64
CA TYR A 175 -5.50 0.21 -3.19
C TYR A 175 -5.72 0.09 -4.69
N MET A 176 -5.08 -0.88 -5.32
CA MET A 176 -5.17 -1.09 -6.77
C MET A 176 -6.26 -2.12 -7.09
N GLU A 177 -7.10 -1.82 -8.07
CA GLU A 177 -8.09 -2.76 -8.59
C GLU A 177 -7.42 -3.97 -9.26
N THR A 178 -6.27 -3.72 -9.90
CA THR A 178 -5.53 -4.77 -10.60
C THR A 178 -5.09 -5.88 -9.65
N THR A 179 -5.03 -7.10 -10.16
CA THR A 179 -4.53 -8.24 -9.40
C THR A 179 -3.00 -8.24 -9.40
N VAL A 180 -2.38 -8.90 -8.41
CA VAL A 180 -0.92 -9.11 -8.39
C VAL A 180 -0.44 -9.81 -9.68
N PRO A 181 -1.13 -10.86 -10.20
CA PRO A 181 -0.86 -11.42 -11.52
C PRO A 181 -0.85 -10.38 -12.64
N GLY A 182 -1.94 -9.66 -12.80
CA GLY A 182 -2.08 -8.66 -13.87
C GLY A 182 -1.02 -7.56 -13.79
N LEU A 183 -0.63 -7.17 -12.56
CA LEU A 183 0.45 -6.23 -12.35
C LEU A 183 1.80 -6.76 -12.85
N ILE A 184 2.18 -7.96 -12.43
CA ILE A 184 3.46 -8.57 -12.83
C ILE A 184 3.52 -8.80 -14.35
N GLU A 185 2.40 -9.20 -14.96
CA GLU A 185 2.27 -9.41 -16.40
C GLU A 185 2.31 -8.10 -17.21
N SER A 186 1.97 -6.97 -16.59
CA SER A 186 2.07 -5.65 -17.23
C SER A 186 3.47 -5.03 -17.24
N LEU A 187 4.41 -5.63 -16.53
CA LEU A 187 5.82 -5.20 -16.53
C LEU A 187 6.51 -5.58 -17.85
N PRO A 188 7.53 -4.82 -18.28
CA PRO A 188 8.25 -5.09 -19.54
C PRO A 188 9.03 -6.41 -19.50
N ASN A 189 9.41 -6.85 -18.32
CA ASN A 189 10.06 -8.13 -18.06
C ASN A 189 9.68 -8.62 -16.66
N LYS A 190 9.84 -9.91 -16.42
CA LYS A 190 9.66 -10.52 -15.12
C LYS A 190 10.77 -10.06 -14.16
N PRO A 191 10.47 -9.37 -13.05
CA PRO A 191 11.50 -8.88 -12.13
C PRO A 191 12.19 -10.05 -11.44
N ARG A 192 13.51 -9.98 -11.27
CA ARG A 192 14.25 -10.97 -10.49
C ARG A 192 13.90 -10.89 -9.01
N HIS A 193 13.66 -9.69 -8.50
CA HIS A 193 13.40 -9.43 -7.09
C HIS A 193 12.07 -8.69 -6.93
N VAL A 194 11.24 -9.16 -6.00
CA VAL A 194 9.96 -8.51 -5.67
C VAL A 194 9.93 -8.22 -4.16
N LEU A 195 9.85 -6.97 -3.80
CA LEU A 195 9.75 -6.48 -2.44
C LEU A 195 8.34 -5.92 -2.22
N LEU A 196 7.55 -6.60 -1.44
CA LEU A 196 6.22 -6.14 -1.03
C LEU A 196 6.28 -5.71 0.43
N ASN A 197 5.69 -4.57 0.76
CA ASN A 197 5.67 -4.09 2.13
C ASN A 197 4.32 -3.46 2.46
N LYS A 198 3.97 -3.46 3.76
CA LYS A 198 2.73 -2.87 4.26
C LYS A 198 1.47 -3.49 3.64
N LEU A 199 1.47 -4.81 3.44
CA LEU A 199 0.30 -5.52 2.93
C LEU A 199 -0.60 -6.01 4.07
N PRO A 200 -1.90 -5.72 4.02
CA PRO A 200 -2.89 -6.31 4.93
C PRO A 200 -3.21 -7.75 4.48
N VAL A 201 -2.51 -8.73 5.03
CA VAL A 201 -2.75 -10.14 4.74
C VAL A 201 -3.60 -10.82 5.81
N THR A 202 -4.42 -11.76 5.39
CA THR A 202 -5.37 -12.51 6.22
C THR A 202 -5.39 -13.99 5.83
N PRO A 203 -5.65 -14.92 6.76
CA PRO A 203 -5.89 -16.32 6.41
C PRO A 203 -7.26 -16.55 5.76
N LEU A 204 -8.15 -15.56 5.79
CA LEU A 204 -9.49 -15.63 5.19
C LEU A 204 -9.43 -15.28 3.70
N ALA A 205 -10.51 -15.56 2.97
CA ALA A 205 -10.64 -15.15 1.57
C ALA A 205 -10.46 -13.64 1.40
N ASP A 206 -9.92 -13.23 0.26
CA ASP A 206 -9.80 -11.83 -0.13
C ASP A 206 -11.11 -11.08 0.07
N CYS A 207 -11.01 -9.84 0.44
CA CYS A 207 -12.14 -8.93 0.47
C CYS A 207 -11.66 -7.48 0.34
N TRP A 208 -12.61 -6.58 0.17
CA TRP A 208 -12.38 -5.15 0.13
C TRP A 208 -13.04 -4.48 1.32
N THR A 209 -12.46 -3.38 1.78
CA THR A 209 -13.04 -2.47 2.77
C THR A 209 -12.86 -1.04 2.29
N LEU A 210 -13.62 -0.10 2.81
CA LEU A 210 -13.37 1.32 2.59
C LEU A 210 -12.37 1.83 3.62
N HIS A 211 -11.32 2.46 3.15
CA HIS A 211 -10.33 3.15 3.97
C HIS A 211 -10.52 4.67 3.82
N ASN A 212 -10.92 5.32 4.90
CA ASN A 212 -10.96 6.77 4.98
C ASN A 212 -9.62 7.28 5.54
N TYR A 213 -8.79 7.87 4.70
CA TYR A 213 -7.50 8.43 5.11
C TYR A 213 -7.54 9.96 5.38
N GLY A 214 -8.75 10.51 5.48
CA GLY A 214 -9.03 11.93 5.77
C GLY A 214 -9.44 12.71 4.53
N PRO A 215 -8.53 13.12 3.66
CA PRO A 215 -8.86 13.86 2.43
C PRO A 215 -9.83 13.10 1.53
N ALA A 216 -9.63 11.81 1.34
CA ALA A 216 -10.48 10.98 0.50
C ALA A 216 -10.75 9.60 1.10
N ILE A 217 -11.56 8.82 0.41
CA ILE A 217 -11.88 7.44 0.73
C ILE A 217 -11.45 6.57 -0.45
N THR A 218 -10.88 5.41 -0.16
CA THR A 218 -10.44 4.47 -1.18
C THR A 218 -10.79 3.03 -0.81
N PRO A 219 -11.17 2.19 -1.78
CA PRO A 219 -11.21 0.75 -1.55
C PRO A 219 -9.84 0.24 -1.15
N GLN A 220 -9.79 -0.63 -0.13
CA GLN A 220 -8.59 -1.30 0.34
C GLN A 220 -8.82 -2.80 0.35
N ARG A 221 -7.95 -3.54 -0.32
CA ARG A 221 -7.98 -5.01 -0.36
C ARG A 221 -7.28 -5.61 0.85
N LEU A 222 -7.89 -6.65 1.42
CA LEU A 222 -7.25 -7.58 2.34
C LEU A 222 -6.91 -8.84 1.55
N PHE A 223 -5.65 -9.22 1.51
CA PHE A 223 -5.16 -10.33 0.70
C PHE A 223 -5.21 -11.64 1.47
N ASN A 224 -5.67 -12.72 0.84
CA ASN A 224 -5.44 -14.06 1.37
C ASN A 224 -3.94 -14.39 1.24
N GLU A 225 -3.26 -14.61 2.37
CA GLU A 225 -1.82 -14.83 2.40
C GLU A 225 -1.43 -16.07 1.59
N LYS A 226 -2.16 -17.17 1.74
CA LYS A 226 -1.87 -18.42 1.03
C LYS A 226 -1.97 -18.27 -0.49
N VAL A 227 -3.00 -17.55 -0.96
CA VAL A 227 -3.19 -17.27 -2.41
C VAL A 227 -2.07 -16.38 -2.92
N LEU A 228 -1.69 -15.35 -2.16
CA LEU A 228 -0.59 -14.46 -2.53
C LEU A 228 0.74 -15.22 -2.65
N LEU A 229 1.08 -16.04 -1.66
CA LEU A 229 2.33 -16.84 -1.66
C LEU A 229 2.33 -17.86 -2.79
N GLY A 230 1.24 -18.62 -2.96
CA GLY A 230 1.09 -19.61 -4.03
C GLY A 230 1.23 -19.00 -5.42
N TYR A 231 0.71 -17.78 -5.63
CA TYR A 231 0.89 -17.08 -6.90
C TYR A 231 2.38 -16.90 -7.28
N PHE A 232 3.21 -16.48 -6.32
CA PHE A 232 4.64 -16.29 -6.56
C PHE A 232 5.36 -17.62 -6.74
N GLU A 233 5.04 -18.63 -5.91
CA GLU A 233 5.61 -19.96 -5.98
C GLU A 233 5.34 -20.63 -7.34
N ASP A 234 4.10 -20.62 -7.82
CA ASP A 234 3.69 -21.17 -9.12
C ASP A 234 4.43 -20.53 -10.32
N ARG A 235 5.00 -19.35 -10.11
CA ARG A 235 5.78 -18.62 -11.13
C ARG A 235 7.29 -18.71 -10.95
N GLY A 236 7.72 -19.60 -10.08
CA GLY A 236 9.14 -19.90 -9.85
C GLY A 236 9.83 -18.91 -8.91
N TYR A 237 9.09 -18.07 -8.19
CA TYR A 237 9.66 -17.26 -7.12
C TYR A 237 9.78 -18.07 -5.83
N ARG A 238 10.82 -17.79 -5.08
CA ARG A 238 11.03 -18.31 -3.72
C ARG A 238 10.84 -17.18 -2.72
N LEU A 239 10.05 -17.41 -1.67
CA LEU A 239 10.00 -16.52 -0.53
C LEU A 239 11.34 -16.56 0.21
N ARG A 240 12.03 -15.43 0.26
CA ARG A 240 13.35 -15.27 0.91
C ARG A 240 13.23 -14.71 2.32
N ASP A 241 12.25 -13.83 2.52
CA ASP A 241 12.02 -13.18 3.82
C ASP A 241 10.56 -12.77 3.98
N ARG A 242 10.12 -12.73 5.24
CA ARG A 242 8.81 -12.22 5.68
C ARG A 242 8.99 -11.48 7.00
N TRP A 243 8.42 -10.30 7.10
CA TRP A 243 8.47 -9.49 8.33
C TRP A 243 7.12 -8.88 8.68
N ASP A 244 6.94 -8.56 9.96
CA ASP A 244 5.76 -7.86 10.46
C ASP A 244 5.94 -6.34 10.39
N VAL A 245 4.93 -5.66 9.90
CA VAL A 245 4.80 -4.21 9.87
C VAL A 245 3.96 -3.78 11.07
N GLN A 246 4.63 -3.50 12.20
CA GLN A 246 3.98 -3.29 13.49
C GLN A 246 3.31 -1.92 13.65
N ASP A 247 3.64 -0.97 12.79
CA ASP A 247 3.10 0.39 12.77
C ASP A 247 1.80 0.53 11.97
N LEU A 248 1.30 -0.56 11.40
CA LEU A 248 0.05 -0.59 10.65
C LEU A 248 -0.83 -1.77 11.08
N ASP A 249 -2.10 -1.46 11.29
CA ASP A 249 -3.16 -2.43 11.55
C ASP A 249 -4.38 -2.17 10.63
N CYS A 250 -5.27 -3.15 10.51
CA CYS A 250 -6.56 -2.96 9.86
C CYS A 250 -7.67 -3.45 10.78
N LEU A 251 -8.39 -2.51 11.35
CA LEU A 251 -9.51 -2.74 12.23
C LEU A 251 -10.80 -2.35 11.51
N ILE A 252 -11.63 -3.35 11.18
CA ILE A 252 -12.91 -3.13 10.53
C ILE A 252 -14.01 -3.38 11.59
N PRO A 253 -14.68 -2.34 12.08
CA PRO A 253 -15.76 -2.49 13.06
C PRO A 253 -16.84 -3.47 12.60
N PHE A 254 -17.37 -4.23 13.55
CA PHE A 254 -18.35 -5.31 13.36
C PHE A 254 -17.82 -6.60 12.71
N TYR A 255 -16.56 -6.59 12.22
CA TYR A 255 -15.93 -7.75 11.57
C TYR A 255 -14.65 -8.18 12.30
N PRO A 256 -14.72 -8.59 13.60
CA PRO A 256 -13.52 -8.90 14.41
C PRO A 256 -12.67 -10.04 13.83
N GLN A 257 -13.28 -10.93 13.05
CA GLN A 257 -12.58 -12.01 12.35
C GLN A 257 -11.68 -11.52 11.21
N ARG A 258 -11.87 -10.27 10.75
CA ARG A 258 -11.06 -9.59 9.71
C ARG A 258 -10.02 -8.64 10.29
N PHE A 259 -9.87 -8.60 11.62
CA PHE A 259 -8.85 -7.78 12.25
C PHE A 259 -7.44 -8.26 11.90
N ILE A 260 -6.63 -7.37 11.33
CA ILE A 260 -5.22 -7.58 11.04
C ILE A 260 -4.42 -6.72 12.01
N ARG A 261 -3.71 -7.37 12.92
CA ARG A 261 -2.95 -6.69 13.98
C ARG A 261 -1.70 -5.99 13.44
N ASN A 262 -0.98 -6.68 12.54
CA ASN A 262 0.20 -6.17 11.87
C ASN A 262 0.04 -6.43 10.38
N PHE A 263 0.41 -5.46 9.55
CA PHE A 263 0.59 -5.73 8.14
C PHE A 263 1.85 -6.57 7.94
N SER A 264 2.08 -7.04 6.73
CA SER A 264 3.24 -7.87 6.42
C SER A 264 4.06 -7.29 5.29
N GLY A 265 5.35 -7.63 5.31
CA GLY A 265 6.24 -7.44 4.19
C GLY A 265 6.82 -8.78 3.73
N PHE A 266 7.20 -8.85 2.46
CA PHE A 266 7.71 -10.05 1.80
C PHE A 266 8.83 -9.70 0.83
N TYR A 267 9.82 -10.57 0.76
CA TYR A 267 10.80 -10.56 -0.30
C TYR A 267 10.76 -11.90 -1.05
N PHE A 268 10.54 -11.79 -2.36
CA PHE A 268 10.57 -12.92 -3.28
C PHE A 268 11.71 -12.77 -4.27
N GLU A 269 12.39 -13.86 -4.56
CA GLU A 269 13.43 -13.95 -5.56
C GLU A 269 13.07 -15.01 -6.61
N LEU A 270 13.18 -14.65 -7.88
CA LEU A 270 12.98 -15.58 -8.99
C LEU A 270 14.09 -16.62 -8.98
N GLY A 271 13.70 -17.90 -8.98
CA GLY A 271 14.64 -19.03 -9.11
C GLY A 271 15.41 -18.97 -10.44
N GLU A 272 16.59 -19.58 -10.45
CA GLU A 272 17.39 -19.76 -11.66
C GLU A 272 16.72 -20.72 -12.65
#